data_d9b40ab31b73a9decd357e0af87af998
#
_entry.id   d9b40ab31b73a9decd357e0af87af998
#
_cell.length_a   1.000
_cell.length_b   1.000
_cell.length_c   1.000
_cell.angle_alpha   90.00
_cell.angle_beta   90.00
_cell.angle_gamma   90.00
#
_symmetry.space_group_name_H-M   'P 1'
#
loop_
_entity.id
_entity.type
_entity.pdbx_description
1 polymer ?
#
loop_
_entity_poly.entity_id
_entity_poly.type
_entity_poly.pdbx_seq_one_letter_code
_entity_poly.pdbx_strand_id
1 'polypeptide(L)'
;MENFLEKNKDNFAKIQVPLKIVRIKKSTLESDGFDFAAQIPIAANTQNAIKASDLSASVKYYQEFEKISRELTTSNGDYWFFERARGSYKAEEDKFIGQRKGKNIFRTKYPKEKMFDKTDLAVSALCWDLKPMSACKGAQLAFLEFNEGVKERIPDVKEVKELICKWLIFSTLERRLKEENRKNPRTIVNYSIYLFSKKYGNRIEWSEIWSLQKVPEEILYPLTELAKKLDQTIRRNMGNEMINMFARKDQCLELVDRAEISLDHPFETSRYIR
;
A
#
# COMPACT_ATOMS: atom_id res chain seq x y z
N MET A 1 -3.03 34.30 -4.91
CA MET A 1 -3.15 33.63 -6.22
C MET A 1 -3.58 34.60 -7.31
N GLU A 2 -4.59 35.44 -7.09
CA GLU A 2 -5.05 36.47 -8.05
C GLU A 2 -3.94 37.43 -8.52
N ASN A 3 -3.13 37.95 -7.60
CA ASN A 3 -2.00 38.85 -7.93
C ASN A 3 -0.91 38.23 -8.83
N PHE A 4 -0.75 36.89 -8.79
CA PHE A 4 0.20 36.17 -9.65
C PHE A 4 -0.37 35.98 -11.06
N LEU A 5 -1.67 35.70 -11.15
CA LEU A 5 -2.36 35.54 -12.42
C LEU A 5 -2.44 36.86 -13.20
N GLU A 6 -2.74 37.98 -12.52
CA GLU A 6 -2.77 39.31 -13.15
C GLU A 6 -1.40 39.73 -13.70
N LYS A 7 -0.33 39.56 -12.92
CA LYS A 7 1.04 39.92 -13.35
C LYS A 7 1.58 39.09 -14.51
N ASN A 8 1.01 37.91 -14.77
CA ASN A 8 1.47 37.00 -15.81
C ASN A 8 0.44 36.76 -16.92
N LYS A 9 -0.61 37.56 -16.98
CA LYS A 9 -1.73 37.38 -17.94
C LYS A 9 -1.30 37.24 -19.38
N ASP A 10 -0.36 38.07 -19.84
CA ASP A 10 0.17 38.04 -21.20
C ASP A 10 1.02 36.81 -21.50
N ASN A 11 1.66 36.25 -20.49
CA ASN A 11 2.42 35.00 -20.62
C ASN A 11 1.50 33.78 -20.67
N PHE A 12 0.40 33.79 -19.89
CA PHE A 12 -0.59 32.73 -19.90
C PHE A 12 -1.36 32.66 -21.22
N ALA A 13 -1.62 33.82 -21.84
CA ALA A 13 -2.28 33.89 -23.14
C ALA A 13 -1.47 33.22 -24.28
N LYS A 14 -0.16 33.03 -24.10
CA LYS A 14 0.73 32.35 -25.06
C LYS A 14 0.84 30.85 -24.83
N ILE A 15 0.30 30.33 -23.72
CA ILE A 15 0.35 28.90 -23.43
C ILE A 15 -0.76 28.21 -24.23
N GLN A 16 -0.36 27.36 -25.17
CA GLN A 16 -1.27 26.48 -25.89
C GLN A 16 -1.22 25.09 -25.29
N VAL A 17 -2.35 24.59 -24.83
CA VAL A 17 -2.49 23.24 -24.33
C VAL A 17 -3.27 22.41 -25.37
N PRO A 18 -2.70 21.33 -25.92
CA PRO A 18 -3.45 20.46 -26.81
C PRO A 18 -4.59 19.78 -26.04
N LEU A 19 -5.80 19.93 -26.51
CA LEU A 19 -6.99 19.34 -25.91
C LEU A 19 -7.61 18.33 -26.87
N LYS A 20 -7.80 17.09 -26.40
CA LYS A 20 -8.56 16.07 -27.12
C LYS A 20 -9.90 15.88 -26.42
N ILE A 21 -10.98 16.26 -27.12
CA ILE A 21 -12.35 16.10 -26.62
C ILE A 21 -12.95 14.83 -27.24
N VAL A 22 -13.38 13.89 -26.38
CA VAL A 22 -14.08 12.68 -26.80
C VAL A 22 -15.52 12.77 -26.33
N ARG A 23 -16.47 12.71 -27.24
CA ARG A 23 -17.91 12.70 -26.95
C ARG A 23 -18.42 11.25 -26.96
N ILE A 24 -18.90 10.78 -25.83
CA ILE A 24 -19.48 9.44 -25.69
C ILE A 24 -21.00 9.55 -25.91
N LYS A 25 -21.58 8.68 -26.73
CA LYS A 25 -23.03 8.65 -26.97
C LYS A 25 -23.74 8.15 -25.70
N LYS A 26 -24.92 8.70 -25.40
CA LYS A 26 -25.72 8.35 -24.21
C LYS A 26 -26.06 6.86 -24.16
N SER A 27 -26.33 6.22 -25.29
CA SER A 27 -26.60 4.78 -25.38
C SER A 27 -25.44 3.88 -24.95
N THR A 28 -24.20 4.36 -25.10
CA THR A 28 -22.99 3.63 -24.65
C THR A 28 -22.76 3.80 -23.15
N LEU A 29 -23.25 4.88 -22.55
CA LEU A 29 -23.16 5.13 -21.10
C LEU A 29 -24.12 4.26 -20.29
N GLU A 30 -25.24 3.82 -20.88
CA GLU A 30 -26.26 3.03 -20.19
C GLU A 30 -25.93 1.53 -20.15
N SER A 31 -25.10 0.99 -21.06
CA SER A 31 -24.70 -0.42 -21.09
C SER A 31 -23.33 -0.71 -20.46
N ASP A 32 -22.28 0.05 -20.85
CA ASP A 32 -20.89 -0.19 -20.43
C ASP A 32 -20.08 1.11 -20.30
N GLY A 33 -20.74 2.25 -20.21
CA GLY A 33 -20.13 3.57 -20.41
C GLY A 33 -19.10 3.97 -19.38
N PHE A 34 -19.15 3.42 -18.19
CA PHE A 34 -18.17 3.72 -17.15
C PHE A 34 -16.84 3.02 -17.44
N ASP A 35 -16.86 1.77 -17.88
CA ASP A 35 -15.68 1.01 -18.27
C ASP A 35 -15.04 1.57 -19.53
N PHE A 36 -15.86 1.96 -20.52
CA PHE A 36 -15.39 2.57 -21.76
C PHE A 36 -14.74 3.94 -21.52
N ALA A 37 -15.33 4.78 -20.66
CA ALA A 37 -14.77 6.08 -20.30
C ALA A 37 -13.42 5.94 -19.56
N ALA A 38 -13.27 4.90 -18.75
CA ALA A 38 -12.02 4.58 -18.07
C ALA A 38 -10.94 4.05 -19.02
N GLN A 39 -11.31 3.38 -20.12
CA GLN A 39 -10.36 2.86 -21.13
C GLN A 39 -9.83 3.94 -22.09
N ILE A 40 -10.56 5.05 -22.30
CA ILE A 40 -10.12 6.14 -23.20
C ILE A 40 -8.77 6.75 -22.76
N PRO A 41 -8.54 7.14 -21.48
CA PRO A 41 -7.24 7.62 -21.03
C PRO A 41 -6.13 6.58 -21.22
N ILE A 42 -6.43 5.29 -21.04
CA ILE A 42 -5.48 4.19 -21.24
C ILE A 42 -5.01 4.15 -22.70
N ALA A 43 -5.94 4.18 -23.63
CA ALA A 43 -5.66 4.10 -25.05
C ALA A 43 -5.06 5.40 -25.63
N ALA A 44 -5.43 6.56 -25.07
CA ALA A 44 -4.99 7.87 -25.56
C ALA A 44 -3.60 8.30 -25.06
N ASN A 45 -3.08 7.68 -23.99
CA ASN A 45 -1.89 8.17 -23.28
C ASN A 45 -0.73 7.17 -23.30
N THR A 46 -0.40 6.65 -24.47
CA THR A 46 0.73 5.73 -24.66
C THR A 46 2.11 6.37 -24.41
N GLN A 47 2.19 7.69 -24.28
CA GLN A 47 3.46 8.42 -24.09
C GLN A 47 3.85 8.61 -22.61
N ASN A 48 2.90 8.64 -21.67
CA ASN A 48 3.18 8.63 -20.24
C ASN A 48 2.70 7.29 -19.68
N ALA A 49 3.60 6.51 -19.09
CA ALA A 49 3.27 5.23 -18.47
C ALA A 49 2.26 5.45 -17.32
N ILE A 50 0.96 5.46 -17.67
CA ILE A 50 -0.11 5.46 -16.67
C ILE A 50 -0.07 4.10 -16.00
N LYS A 51 0.09 4.09 -14.69
CA LYS A 51 0.07 2.86 -13.92
C LYS A 51 -1.36 2.35 -13.80
N ALA A 52 -1.55 1.04 -13.84
CA ALA A 52 -2.85 0.42 -13.63
C ALA A 52 -3.52 0.90 -12.32
N SER A 53 -2.72 1.12 -11.28
CA SER A 53 -3.19 1.70 -10.01
C SER A 53 -3.75 3.13 -10.17
N ASP A 54 -3.28 3.94 -11.11
CA ASP A 54 -3.78 5.31 -11.30
C ASP A 54 -5.20 5.28 -11.89
N LEU A 55 -5.48 4.31 -12.79
CA LEU A 55 -6.79 4.15 -13.45
C LEU A 55 -7.89 3.63 -12.53
N SER A 56 -7.52 2.94 -11.47
CA SER A 56 -8.47 2.39 -10.49
C SER A 56 -8.92 3.39 -9.43
N ALA A 57 -8.58 4.68 -9.57
CA ALA A 57 -8.99 5.71 -8.61
C ALA A 57 -10.53 5.87 -8.51
N SER A 58 -11.28 5.48 -9.54
CA SER A 58 -12.75 5.49 -9.57
C SER A 58 -13.42 4.24 -8.97
N VAL A 59 -12.65 3.20 -8.64
CA VAL A 59 -13.21 1.97 -8.05
C VAL A 59 -13.82 2.27 -6.68
N LYS A 60 -15.08 1.87 -6.47
CA LYS A 60 -15.84 2.16 -5.25
C LYS A 60 -15.15 1.67 -3.98
N TYR A 61 -14.51 0.51 -4.04
CA TYR A 61 -13.73 -0.03 -2.92
C TYR A 61 -12.71 0.98 -2.37
N TYR A 62 -11.90 1.58 -3.26
CA TYR A 62 -10.87 2.53 -2.82
C TYR A 62 -11.44 3.89 -2.43
N GLN A 63 -12.58 4.30 -2.99
CA GLN A 63 -13.28 5.51 -2.57
C GLN A 63 -13.79 5.39 -1.14
N GLU A 64 -14.45 4.26 -0.82
CA GLU A 64 -14.95 4.02 0.52
C GLU A 64 -13.83 3.76 1.52
N PHE A 65 -12.78 3.03 1.11
CA PHE A 65 -11.58 2.85 1.93
C PHE A 65 -10.95 4.20 2.31
N GLU A 66 -10.79 5.12 1.35
CA GLU A 66 -10.26 6.47 1.59
C GLU A 66 -11.14 7.23 2.58
N LYS A 67 -12.45 7.23 2.38
CA LYS A 67 -13.41 7.90 3.25
C LYS A 67 -13.32 7.36 4.68
N ILE A 68 -13.44 6.05 4.86
CA ILE A 68 -13.37 5.42 6.18
C ILE A 68 -12.02 5.72 6.86
N SER A 69 -10.89 5.55 6.15
CA SER A 69 -9.56 5.79 6.73
C SER A 69 -9.37 7.22 7.23
N ARG A 70 -10.00 8.21 6.57
CA ARG A 70 -9.93 9.62 6.95
C ARG A 70 -10.92 10.02 8.04
N GLU A 71 -11.94 9.22 8.31
CA GLU A 71 -12.90 9.41 9.40
C GLU A 71 -12.46 8.73 10.70
N LEU A 72 -11.63 7.70 10.61
CA LEU A 72 -11.16 6.94 11.76
C LEU A 72 -10.05 7.68 12.51
N THR A 73 -10.41 8.28 13.63
CA THR A 73 -9.44 8.88 14.56
C THR A 73 -8.67 7.78 15.29
N THR A 74 -7.36 7.91 15.36
CA THR A 74 -6.51 7.01 16.15
C THR A 74 -6.51 7.40 17.63
N SER A 75 -5.97 6.54 18.50
CA SER A 75 -5.78 6.84 19.92
C SER A 75 -4.92 8.09 20.18
N ASN A 76 -4.08 8.47 19.23
CA ASN A 76 -3.23 9.66 19.31
C ASN A 76 -3.91 10.95 18.81
N GLY A 77 -5.17 10.87 18.36
CA GLY A 77 -5.94 12.01 17.82
C GLY A 77 -5.56 12.39 16.38
N ASP A 78 -4.72 11.62 15.73
CA ASP A 78 -4.36 11.77 14.31
C ASP A 78 -5.15 10.77 13.43
N TYR A 79 -4.89 10.80 12.11
CA TYR A 79 -5.61 10.00 11.12
C TYR A 79 -4.63 9.32 10.17
N TRP A 80 -5.06 8.20 9.60
CA TRP A 80 -4.39 7.55 8.49
C TRP A 80 -4.72 8.26 7.18
N PHE A 81 -3.74 8.39 6.31
CA PHE A 81 -3.92 8.96 4.97
C PHE A 81 -3.72 7.87 3.91
N PHE A 82 -4.83 7.38 3.37
CA PHE A 82 -4.78 6.51 2.21
C PHE A 82 -4.68 7.36 0.94
N GLU A 83 -3.56 7.24 0.23
CA GLU A 83 -3.32 7.94 -1.02
C GLU A 83 -3.97 7.19 -2.19
N ARG A 84 -5.27 7.42 -2.41
CA ARG A 84 -6.03 6.81 -3.49
C ARG A 84 -5.60 7.32 -4.87
N ALA A 85 -5.39 8.61 -5.03
CA ALA A 85 -4.82 9.22 -6.22
C ALA A 85 -3.39 9.63 -5.93
N ARG A 86 -2.46 9.27 -6.83
CA ARG A 86 -1.04 9.58 -6.66
C ARG A 86 -0.83 11.10 -6.47
N GLY A 87 -0.06 11.46 -5.46
CA GLY A 87 0.25 12.85 -5.12
C GLY A 87 -0.86 13.56 -4.35
N SER A 88 -1.98 12.87 -4.00
CA SER A 88 -3.08 13.49 -3.25
C SER A 88 -2.64 13.95 -1.86
N TYR A 89 -1.73 13.24 -1.18
CA TYR A 89 -1.17 13.71 0.09
C TYR A 89 -0.51 15.09 -0.05
N LYS A 90 0.33 15.23 -1.08
CA LYS A 90 1.01 16.49 -1.35
C LYS A 90 0.04 17.60 -1.76
N ALA A 91 -0.93 17.28 -2.61
CA ALA A 91 -1.97 18.22 -3.04
C ALA A 91 -2.82 18.72 -1.86
N GLU A 92 -3.18 17.85 -0.93
CA GLU A 92 -3.89 18.23 0.29
C GLU A 92 -3.02 19.07 1.23
N GLU A 93 -1.75 18.70 1.42
CA GLU A 93 -0.79 19.50 2.20
C GLU A 93 -0.64 20.92 1.62
N ASP A 94 -0.57 21.03 0.28
CA ASP A 94 -0.37 22.32 -0.39
C ASP A 94 -1.58 23.26 -0.29
N LYS A 95 -2.78 22.78 -0.01
CA LYS A 95 -3.95 23.62 0.31
C LYS A 95 -3.75 24.46 1.59
N PHE A 96 -2.85 24.06 2.45
CA PHE A 96 -2.48 24.79 3.67
C PHE A 96 -1.32 25.78 3.48
N ILE A 97 -0.78 25.93 2.25
CA ILE A 97 0.24 26.92 1.93
C ILE A 97 -0.41 28.31 2.06
N GLY A 98 0.27 29.22 2.77
CA GLY A 98 -0.21 30.57 3.05
C GLY A 98 -0.93 30.72 4.40
N GLN A 99 -1.31 29.66 5.06
CA GLN A 99 -1.78 29.70 6.43
C GLN A 99 -0.59 29.66 7.42
N ARG A 100 -0.66 30.46 8.50
CA ARG A 100 0.37 30.43 9.55
C ARG A 100 0.47 29.01 10.13
N LYS A 101 1.64 28.36 9.99
CA LYS A 101 1.90 26.95 10.39
C LYS A 101 1.00 25.91 9.67
N GLY A 102 0.39 26.23 8.52
CA GLY A 102 -0.60 25.38 7.87
C GLY A 102 -0.09 23.97 7.55
N LYS A 103 1.16 23.82 7.01
CA LYS A 103 1.75 22.50 6.77
C LYS A 103 1.92 21.68 8.05
N ASN A 104 2.27 22.30 9.16
CA ASN A 104 2.39 21.59 10.43
C ASN A 104 1.03 21.10 10.93
N ILE A 105 -0.04 21.89 10.77
CA ILE A 105 -1.41 21.50 11.11
C ILE A 105 -1.82 20.26 10.31
N PHE A 106 -1.57 20.27 8.99
CA PHE A 106 -1.87 19.11 8.14
C PHE A 106 -1.07 17.85 8.57
N ARG A 107 0.24 18.00 8.81
CA ARG A 107 1.12 16.88 9.22
C ARG A 107 0.82 16.36 10.62
N THR A 108 0.32 17.19 11.52
CA THR A 108 -0.16 16.75 12.83
C THR A 108 -1.41 15.91 12.68
N LYS A 109 -2.32 16.32 11.79
CA LYS A 109 -3.55 15.57 11.50
C LYS A 109 -3.28 14.28 10.72
N TYR A 110 -2.40 14.34 9.72
CA TYR A 110 -2.01 13.24 8.85
C TYR A 110 -0.49 13.06 8.84
N PRO A 111 0.09 12.40 9.84
CA PRO A 111 1.52 12.15 9.87
C PRO A 111 1.97 11.37 8.64
N LYS A 112 3.14 11.71 8.09
CA LYS A 112 3.65 11.07 6.88
C LYS A 112 3.92 9.57 7.08
N GLU A 113 4.22 9.16 8.28
CA GLU A 113 4.41 7.77 8.69
C GLU A 113 3.11 6.95 8.65
N LYS A 114 1.96 7.65 8.66
CA LYS A 114 0.62 7.06 8.54
C LYS A 114 0.02 7.25 7.14
N MET A 115 0.87 7.48 6.13
CA MET A 115 0.48 7.56 4.73
C MET A 115 0.90 6.28 3.99
N PHE A 116 0.02 5.74 3.18
CA PHE A 116 0.28 4.62 2.28
C PHE A 116 -0.64 4.71 1.05
N ASP A 117 -0.21 4.06 -0.02
CA ASP A 117 -0.95 4.06 -1.29
C ASP A 117 -1.60 2.71 -1.60
N LYS A 118 -2.32 2.64 -2.72
CA LYS A 118 -3.00 1.43 -3.19
C LYS A 118 -2.05 0.27 -3.47
N THR A 119 -0.85 0.55 -3.93
CA THR A 119 0.14 -0.49 -4.24
C THR A 119 0.78 -1.03 -2.97
N ASP A 120 0.96 -0.20 -1.96
CA ASP A 120 1.42 -0.60 -0.64
C ASP A 120 0.38 -1.50 0.05
N LEU A 121 -0.90 -1.08 -0.01
CA LEU A 121 -2.02 -1.87 0.49
C LEU A 121 -2.05 -3.26 -0.17
N ALA A 122 -1.98 -3.29 -1.52
CA ALA A 122 -2.06 -4.53 -2.29
C ALA A 122 -0.91 -5.50 -1.97
N VAL A 123 0.34 -5.00 -1.94
CA VAL A 123 1.51 -5.84 -1.62
C VAL A 123 1.38 -6.41 -0.22
N SER A 124 1.02 -5.59 0.77
CA SER A 124 0.83 -6.06 2.13
C SER A 124 -0.29 -7.09 2.23
N ALA A 125 -1.48 -6.79 1.68
CA ALA A 125 -2.63 -7.69 1.72
C ALA A 125 -2.32 -9.05 1.10
N LEU A 126 -1.67 -9.09 -0.07
CA LEU A 126 -1.29 -10.36 -0.73
C LEU A 126 -0.37 -11.23 0.13
N CYS A 127 0.55 -10.62 0.87
CA CYS A 127 1.42 -11.38 1.78
C CYS A 127 0.61 -12.01 2.91
N TRP A 128 -0.34 -11.26 3.49
CA TRP A 128 -1.25 -11.74 4.52
C TRP A 128 -2.24 -12.79 3.99
N ASP A 129 -2.61 -12.72 2.71
CA ASP A 129 -3.48 -13.68 2.01
C ASP A 129 -2.71 -14.87 1.44
N LEU A 130 -1.50 -15.13 1.95
CA LEU A 130 -0.63 -16.26 1.61
C LEU A 130 -0.17 -16.27 0.14
N LYS A 131 -0.03 -15.10 -0.49
CA LYS A 131 0.42 -14.93 -1.88
C LYS A 131 1.73 -14.14 -2.00
N PRO A 132 2.83 -14.56 -1.33
CA PRO A 132 4.08 -13.79 -1.30
C PRO A 132 4.72 -13.66 -2.68
N MET A 133 4.58 -14.66 -3.56
CA MET A 133 5.10 -14.60 -4.92
C MET A 133 4.43 -13.51 -5.75
N SER A 134 3.11 -13.36 -5.63
CA SER A 134 2.36 -12.29 -6.29
C SER A 134 2.83 -10.91 -5.82
N ALA A 135 3.06 -10.76 -4.52
CA ALA A 135 3.64 -9.55 -3.95
C ALA A 135 5.05 -9.25 -4.50
N CYS A 136 5.84 -10.29 -4.82
CA CYS A 136 7.19 -10.17 -5.38
C CYS A 136 7.22 -9.85 -6.88
N LYS A 137 6.11 -10.02 -7.64
CA LYS A 137 6.05 -9.68 -9.07
C LYS A 137 6.21 -8.19 -9.36
N GLY A 138 6.13 -7.36 -8.34
CA GLY A 138 6.24 -5.91 -8.41
C GLY A 138 4.91 -5.21 -8.11
N ALA A 139 4.99 -3.98 -7.62
CA ALA A 139 3.85 -3.26 -7.04
C ALA A 139 2.63 -3.15 -7.97
N GLN A 140 2.84 -2.98 -9.29
CA GLN A 140 1.72 -2.86 -10.24
C GLN A 140 1.02 -4.20 -10.51
N LEU A 141 1.76 -5.30 -10.65
CA LEU A 141 1.17 -6.62 -10.84
C LEU A 141 0.48 -7.11 -9.57
N ALA A 142 1.09 -6.87 -8.40
CA ALA A 142 0.46 -7.12 -7.11
C ALA A 142 -0.85 -6.33 -6.96
N PHE A 143 -0.83 -5.05 -7.36
CA PHE A 143 -2.04 -4.22 -7.35
C PHE A 143 -3.14 -4.79 -8.25
N LEU A 144 -2.83 -5.20 -9.47
CA LEU A 144 -3.81 -5.78 -10.39
C LEU A 144 -4.46 -7.03 -9.79
N GLU A 145 -3.66 -7.93 -9.23
CA GLU A 145 -4.18 -9.16 -8.61
C GLU A 145 -5.07 -8.87 -7.40
N PHE A 146 -4.65 -7.96 -6.52
CA PHE A 146 -5.47 -7.53 -5.38
C PHE A 146 -6.76 -6.86 -5.82
N ASN A 147 -6.68 -5.96 -6.83
CA ASN A 147 -7.83 -5.24 -7.36
C ASN A 147 -8.92 -6.18 -7.90
N GLU A 148 -8.54 -7.27 -8.59
CA GLU A 148 -9.51 -8.26 -9.07
C GLU A 148 -10.34 -8.87 -7.93
N GLY A 149 -9.74 -9.06 -6.76
CA GLY A 149 -10.44 -9.59 -5.59
C GLY A 149 -11.36 -8.60 -4.86
N VAL A 150 -11.18 -7.29 -5.07
CA VAL A 150 -11.89 -6.27 -4.28
C VAL A 150 -12.75 -5.30 -5.10
N LYS A 151 -12.59 -5.22 -6.42
CA LYS A 151 -13.22 -4.19 -7.28
C LYS A 151 -14.74 -4.13 -7.18
N GLU A 152 -15.40 -5.27 -6.93
CA GLU A 152 -16.86 -5.39 -6.81
C GLU A 152 -17.36 -5.32 -5.34
N ARG A 153 -16.46 -5.11 -4.39
CA ARG A 153 -16.76 -5.07 -2.96
C ARG A 153 -16.80 -3.64 -2.44
N ILE A 154 -17.39 -3.49 -1.25
CA ILE A 154 -17.34 -2.26 -0.45
C ILE A 154 -16.75 -2.66 0.90
N PRO A 155 -15.62 -2.07 1.32
CA PRO A 155 -15.01 -2.42 2.59
C PRO A 155 -15.82 -1.83 3.74
N ASP A 156 -15.89 -2.56 4.85
CA ASP A 156 -16.42 -2.04 6.10
C ASP A 156 -15.31 -1.46 7.00
N VAL A 157 -15.73 -0.84 8.10
CA VAL A 157 -14.81 -0.24 9.08
C VAL A 157 -13.84 -1.27 9.67
N LYS A 158 -14.30 -2.50 9.89
CA LYS A 158 -13.47 -3.58 10.47
C LYS A 158 -12.38 -3.98 9.48
N GLU A 159 -12.75 -4.21 8.23
CA GLU A 159 -11.81 -4.55 7.15
C GLU A 159 -10.75 -3.43 6.96
N VAL A 160 -11.17 -2.17 6.94
CA VAL A 160 -10.25 -1.04 6.79
C VAL A 160 -9.26 -0.98 7.95
N LYS A 161 -9.72 -1.12 9.20
CA LYS A 161 -8.82 -1.16 10.38
C LYS A 161 -7.84 -2.32 10.31
N GLU A 162 -8.31 -3.50 9.95
CA GLU A 162 -7.47 -4.70 9.83
C GLU A 162 -6.40 -4.51 8.75
N LEU A 163 -6.76 -4.03 7.56
CA LEU A 163 -5.83 -3.79 6.47
C LEU A 163 -4.79 -2.70 6.81
N ILE A 164 -5.19 -1.67 7.55
CA ILE A 164 -4.24 -0.67 8.07
C ILE A 164 -3.28 -1.31 9.09
N CYS A 165 -3.75 -2.16 9.99
CA CYS A 165 -2.89 -2.88 10.93
C CYS A 165 -1.92 -3.84 10.21
N LYS A 166 -2.39 -4.55 9.19
CA LYS A 166 -1.58 -5.39 8.31
C LYS A 166 -0.45 -4.59 7.64
N TRP A 167 -0.79 -3.43 7.11
CA TRP A 167 0.21 -2.50 6.55
C TRP A 167 1.16 -1.95 7.62
N LEU A 168 0.67 -1.62 8.79
CA LEU A 168 1.49 -1.13 9.90
C LEU A 168 2.57 -2.14 10.29
N ILE A 169 2.22 -3.42 10.43
CA ILE A 169 3.19 -4.50 10.72
C ILE A 169 4.19 -4.61 9.57
N PHE A 170 3.70 -4.69 8.33
CA PHE A 170 4.52 -4.81 7.12
C PHE A 170 5.54 -3.66 7.02
N SER A 171 5.07 -2.42 7.09
CA SER A 171 5.92 -1.22 6.92
C SER A 171 6.90 -1.03 8.07
N THR A 172 6.51 -1.42 9.31
CA THR A 172 7.39 -1.34 10.47
C THR A 172 8.53 -2.36 10.35
N LEU A 173 8.24 -3.60 9.94
CA LEU A 173 9.27 -4.60 9.69
C LEU A 173 10.21 -4.16 8.56
N GLU A 174 9.66 -3.64 7.45
CA GLU A 174 10.47 -3.15 6.32
C GLU A 174 11.43 -2.03 6.78
N ARG A 175 10.94 -1.10 7.59
CA ARG A 175 11.74 -0.02 8.16
C ARG A 175 12.84 -0.57 9.07
N ARG A 176 12.53 -1.48 9.98
CA ARG A 176 13.50 -2.12 10.88
C ARG A 176 14.63 -2.79 10.10
N LEU A 177 14.31 -3.53 9.04
CA LEU A 177 15.32 -4.18 8.20
C LEU A 177 16.16 -3.17 7.39
N LYS A 178 15.58 -2.03 6.97
CA LYS A 178 16.33 -0.93 6.35
C LYS A 178 17.31 -0.26 7.31
N GLU A 179 16.89 -0.02 8.54
CA GLU A 179 17.74 0.54 9.61
C GLU A 179 18.93 -0.39 9.92
N GLU A 180 18.75 -1.69 9.79
CA GLU A 180 19.83 -2.68 9.89
C GLU A 180 20.66 -2.85 8.59
N ASN A 181 20.49 -1.96 7.60
CA ASN A 181 21.18 -1.97 6.30
C ASN A 181 20.99 -3.29 5.49
N ARG A 182 19.86 -3.97 5.65
CA ARG A 182 19.55 -5.16 4.86
C ARG A 182 19.23 -4.80 3.41
N LYS A 183 19.85 -5.53 2.47
CA LYS A 183 19.58 -5.33 1.02
C LYS A 183 18.26 -5.99 0.62
N ASN A 184 17.46 -5.29 -0.19
CA ASN A 184 16.15 -5.75 -0.69
C ASN A 184 15.17 -6.14 0.43
N PRO A 185 14.98 -5.32 1.48
CA PRO A 185 14.21 -5.70 2.65
C PRO A 185 12.77 -6.06 2.30
N ARG A 186 12.14 -5.40 1.33
CA ARG A 186 10.75 -5.66 0.93
C ARG A 186 10.52 -7.10 0.48
N THR A 187 11.46 -7.70 -0.27
CA THR A 187 11.37 -9.11 -0.69
C THR A 187 11.37 -10.04 0.52
N ILE A 188 12.22 -9.76 1.50
CA ILE A 188 12.30 -10.56 2.74
C ILE A 188 11.03 -10.37 3.58
N VAL A 189 10.55 -9.13 3.71
CA VAL A 189 9.29 -8.83 4.42
C VAL A 189 8.12 -9.61 3.81
N ASN A 190 7.99 -9.68 2.49
CA ASN A 190 6.91 -10.41 1.82
C ASN A 190 6.82 -11.85 2.32
N TYR A 191 7.93 -12.56 2.37
CA TYR A 191 7.98 -13.94 2.85
C TYR A 191 7.89 -14.07 4.37
N SER A 192 8.39 -13.09 5.12
CA SER A 192 8.26 -13.08 6.58
C SER A 192 6.80 -12.93 7.01
N ILE A 193 6.09 -12.00 6.39
CA ILE A 193 4.65 -11.81 6.63
C ILE A 193 3.86 -13.04 6.18
N TYR A 194 4.20 -13.64 5.05
CA TYR A 194 3.60 -14.90 4.60
C TYR A 194 3.67 -16.00 5.66
N LEU A 195 4.88 -16.32 6.18
CA LEU A 195 5.04 -17.33 7.21
C LEU A 195 4.34 -16.98 8.51
N PHE A 196 4.43 -15.72 8.91
CA PHE A 196 3.74 -15.22 10.09
C PHE A 196 2.21 -15.33 9.95
N SER A 197 1.66 -14.93 8.80
CA SER A 197 0.23 -15.06 8.51
C SER A 197 -0.22 -16.51 8.46
N LYS A 198 0.56 -17.39 7.83
CA LYS A 198 0.26 -18.82 7.73
C LYS A 198 0.07 -19.47 9.10
N LYS A 199 0.87 -19.07 10.09
CA LYS A 199 0.81 -19.63 11.44
C LYS A 199 -0.13 -18.89 12.38
N TYR A 200 -0.17 -17.55 12.31
CA TYR A 200 -0.82 -16.70 13.31
C TYR A 200 -1.91 -15.79 12.77
N GLY A 201 -2.11 -15.69 11.44
CA GLY A 201 -2.98 -14.70 10.82
C GLY A 201 -4.40 -14.65 11.39
N ASN A 202 -4.99 -15.81 11.69
CA ASN A 202 -6.33 -15.94 12.27
C ASN A 202 -6.38 -15.75 13.80
N ARG A 203 -5.22 -15.58 14.45
CA ARG A 203 -5.09 -15.48 15.92
C ARG A 203 -4.75 -14.07 16.36
N ILE A 204 -4.51 -13.14 15.43
CA ILE A 204 -4.09 -11.77 15.74
C ILE A 204 -5.26 -10.94 16.26
N GLU A 205 -5.05 -10.27 17.38
CA GLU A 205 -5.99 -9.32 17.97
C GLU A 205 -5.85 -7.93 17.31
N TRP A 206 -6.45 -7.77 16.13
CA TRP A 206 -6.36 -6.54 15.34
C TRP A 206 -6.82 -5.29 16.08
N SER A 207 -7.82 -5.42 16.98
CA SER A 207 -8.33 -4.33 17.82
C SER A 207 -7.27 -3.79 18.77
N GLU A 208 -6.42 -4.64 19.33
CA GLU A 208 -5.32 -4.25 20.21
C GLU A 208 -4.23 -3.49 19.43
N ILE A 209 -3.84 -4.02 18.25
CA ILE A 209 -2.84 -3.35 17.40
C ILE A 209 -3.39 -2.00 16.92
N TRP A 210 -4.67 -1.94 16.52
CA TRP A 210 -5.33 -0.69 16.16
C TRP A 210 -5.29 0.32 17.31
N SER A 211 -5.61 -0.10 18.52
CA SER A 211 -5.63 0.78 19.70
C SER A 211 -4.24 1.33 20.06
N LEU A 212 -3.20 0.52 19.86
CA LEU A 212 -1.82 0.94 20.12
C LEU A 212 -1.23 1.85 19.06
N GLN A 213 -1.71 1.78 17.81
CA GLN A 213 -1.16 2.49 16.64
C GLN A 213 0.35 2.28 16.44
N LYS A 214 0.87 1.17 16.93
CA LYS A 214 2.26 0.72 16.79
C LYS A 214 2.32 -0.80 16.85
N VAL A 215 3.37 -1.38 16.28
CA VAL A 215 3.62 -2.82 16.39
C VAL A 215 4.31 -3.08 17.74
N PRO A 216 3.73 -3.93 18.60
CA PRO A 216 4.37 -4.31 19.86
C PRO A 216 5.71 -5.01 19.61
N GLU A 217 6.69 -4.79 20.48
CA GLU A 217 8.00 -5.48 20.38
C GLU A 217 7.87 -7.00 20.53
N GLU A 218 6.86 -7.48 21.25
CA GLU A 218 6.54 -8.91 21.36
C GLU A 218 6.18 -9.55 20.01
N ILE A 219 5.73 -8.75 19.03
CA ILE A 219 5.51 -9.18 17.65
C ILE A 219 6.70 -8.79 16.76
N LEU A 220 7.20 -7.55 16.89
CA LEU A 220 8.20 -7.00 15.98
C LEU A 220 9.56 -7.69 16.12
N TYR A 221 10.01 -7.96 17.35
CA TYR A 221 11.32 -8.57 17.59
C TYR A 221 11.40 -9.98 16.98
N PRO A 222 10.51 -10.93 17.33
CA PRO A 222 10.58 -12.28 16.75
C PRO A 222 10.36 -12.28 15.23
N LEU A 223 9.51 -11.37 14.72
CA LEU A 223 9.29 -11.22 13.27
C LEU A 223 10.55 -10.71 12.56
N THR A 224 11.31 -9.83 13.21
CA THR A 224 12.61 -9.35 12.72
C THR A 224 13.63 -10.47 12.68
N GLU A 225 13.71 -11.30 13.72
CA GLU A 225 14.61 -12.45 13.75
C GLU A 225 14.23 -13.51 12.71
N LEU A 226 12.94 -13.76 12.51
CA LEU A 226 12.43 -14.60 11.42
C LEU A 226 12.92 -14.06 10.07
N ALA A 227 12.77 -12.75 9.83
CA ALA A 227 13.19 -12.12 8.59
C ALA A 227 14.70 -12.25 8.33
N LYS A 228 15.52 -12.14 9.39
CA LYS A 228 16.99 -12.35 9.30
C LYS A 228 17.34 -13.78 8.90
N LYS A 229 16.68 -14.77 9.51
CA LYS A 229 16.89 -16.20 9.17
C LYS A 229 16.46 -16.48 7.74
N LEU A 230 15.30 -15.95 7.32
CA LEU A 230 14.82 -16.08 5.94
C LEU A 230 15.78 -15.45 4.93
N ASP A 231 16.27 -14.23 5.18
CA ASP A 231 17.24 -13.57 4.32
C ASP A 231 18.49 -14.46 4.10
N GLN A 232 19.03 -15.04 5.18
CA GLN A 232 20.17 -15.94 5.11
C GLN A 232 19.84 -17.22 4.31
N THR A 233 18.68 -17.82 4.58
CA THR A 233 18.26 -19.06 3.91
C THR A 233 18.05 -18.83 2.42
N ILE A 234 17.34 -17.78 2.03
CA ILE A 234 17.10 -17.46 0.63
C ILE A 234 18.42 -17.18 -0.09
N ARG A 235 19.32 -16.36 0.48
CA ARG A 235 20.60 -16.01 -0.15
C ARG A 235 21.54 -17.20 -0.31
N ARG A 236 21.52 -18.15 0.59
CA ARG A 236 22.34 -19.38 0.46
C ARG A 236 21.86 -20.30 -0.67
N ASN A 237 20.57 -20.21 -1.04
CA ASN A 237 19.94 -21.13 -2.00
C ASN A 237 19.62 -20.49 -3.35
N MET A 238 19.72 -19.16 -3.49
CA MET A 238 19.38 -18.48 -4.74
C MET A 238 20.47 -18.57 -5.83
N GLY A 239 21.65 -19.11 -5.51
CA GLY A 239 22.79 -19.19 -6.42
C GLY A 239 23.27 -17.79 -6.84
N ASN A 240 23.50 -17.61 -8.14
CA ASN A 240 23.95 -16.33 -8.72
C ASN A 240 22.79 -15.41 -9.12
N GLU A 241 21.55 -15.75 -8.82
CA GLU A 241 20.39 -14.95 -9.17
C GLU A 241 20.23 -13.74 -8.25
N MET A 242 19.53 -12.72 -8.75
CA MET A 242 19.09 -11.63 -7.89
C MET A 242 17.92 -12.11 -7.02
N ILE A 243 17.94 -11.74 -5.74
CA ILE A 243 16.92 -12.17 -4.76
C ILE A 243 15.48 -11.86 -5.20
N ASN A 244 15.23 -10.72 -5.83
CA ASN A 244 13.92 -10.33 -6.34
C ASN A 244 13.45 -11.17 -7.54
N MET A 245 14.35 -11.79 -8.28
CA MET A 245 14.03 -12.74 -9.35
C MET A 245 13.76 -14.12 -8.78
N PHE A 246 14.62 -14.61 -7.88
CA PHE A 246 14.43 -15.89 -7.20
C PHE A 246 13.12 -15.93 -6.41
N ALA A 247 12.76 -14.85 -5.73
CA ALA A 247 11.53 -14.72 -4.93
C ALA A 247 10.22 -14.81 -5.74
N ARG A 248 10.28 -14.81 -7.07
CA ARG A 248 9.10 -14.97 -7.95
C ARG A 248 8.89 -16.41 -8.39
N LYS A 249 9.76 -17.32 -7.98
CA LYS A 249 9.76 -18.72 -8.39
C LYS A 249 9.15 -19.62 -7.33
N ASP A 250 8.50 -20.70 -7.77
CA ASP A 250 7.97 -21.74 -6.89
C ASP A 250 9.06 -22.33 -6.00
N GLN A 251 10.28 -22.45 -6.51
CA GLN A 251 11.45 -22.91 -5.75
C GLN A 251 11.71 -22.09 -4.49
N CYS A 252 11.50 -20.76 -4.53
CA CYS A 252 11.66 -19.93 -3.36
C CYS A 252 10.55 -20.19 -2.34
N LEU A 253 9.30 -20.33 -2.79
CA LEU A 253 8.17 -20.63 -1.93
C LEU A 253 8.35 -22.01 -1.26
N GLU A 254 8.72 -23.03 -2.04
CA GLU A 254 9.03 -24.35 -1.50
C GLU A 254 10.18 -24.35 -0.50
N LEU A 255 11.26 -23.59 -0.80
CA LEU A 255 12.38 -23.42 0.12
C LEU A 255 11.92 -22.81 1.45
N VAL A 256 11.12 -21.77 1.38
CA VAL A 256 10.60 -21.06 2.56
C VAL A 256 9.66 -21.97 3.37
N ASP A 257 8.80 -22.74 2.71
CA ASP A 257 7.88 -23.68 3.37
C ASP A 257 8.58 -24.86 4.02
N ARG A 258 9.66 -25.36 3.40
CA ARG A 258 10.48 -26.46 3.95
C ARG A 258 11.48 -25.99 4.99
N ALA A 259 11.86 -24.71 4.94
CA ALA A 259 12.70 -24.16 5.98
C ALA A 259 11.91 -24.24 7.28
N GLU A 260 12.24 -25.21 8.14
CA GLU A 260 11.80 -25.31 9.54
C GLU A 260 12.36 -24.12 10.31
N ILE A 261 11.98 -22.93 9.90
CA ILE A 261 12.31 -21.73 10.63
C ILE A 261 11.35 -21.73 11.79
N SER A 262 11.87 -22.21 12.93
CA SER A 262 11.13 -22.27 14.16
C SER A 262 10.54 -20.88 14.47
N LEU A 263 9.23 -20.78 14.27
CA LEU A 263 8.40 -19.70 14.80
C LEU A 263 7.97 -20.03 16.23
N ASP A 264 8.53 -21.13 16.80
CA ASP A 264 8.13 -21.65 18.07
C ASP A 264 8.63 -20.73 19.20
N HIS A 265 7.79 -20.53 20.16
CA HIS A 265 7.98 -19.84 21.43
C HIS A 265 7.80 -18.31 21.52
N PRO A 266 8.36 -17.43 20.67
CA PRO A 266 8.30 -16.00 21.06
C PRO A 266 6.90 -15.37 20.89
N PHE A 267 6.03 -15.97 20.04
CA PHE A 267 4.70 -15.40 19.79
C PHE A 267 3.60 -16.00 20.68
N GLU A 268 3.79 -17.20 21.22
CA GLU A 268 2.73 -17.91 21.96
C GLU A 268 2.40 -17.27 23.33
N THR A 269 3.30 -16.45 23.86
CA THR A 269 3.09 -15.70 25.10
C THR A 269 2.59 -14.28 24.89
N SER A 270 2.40 -13.87 23.65
CA SER A 270 1.95 -12.51 23.33
C SER A 270 0.44 -12.37 23.53
N ARG A 271 0.01 -11.37 24.30
CA ARG A 271 -1.40 -11.00 24.47
C ARG A 271 -2.10 -10.56 23.16
N TYR A 272 -1.33 -10.31 22.12
CA TYR A 272 -1.81 -9.88 20.80
C TYR A 272 -2.08 -11.04 19.83
N ILE A 273 -1.79 -12.26 20.27
CA ILE A 273 -1.97 -13.51 19.51
C ILE A 273 -2.68 -14.50 20.41
N ARG A 274 -3.91 -14.88 20.06
CA ARG A 274 -4.71 -15.89 20.79
C ARG A 274 -4.39 -17.32 20.35
#